data_4a8ebba7b8835f247a98886364234c74
#
_entry.id   4a8ebba7b8835f247a98886364234c74
#
_cell.length_a   1.000
_cell.length_b   1.000
_cell.length_c   1.000
_cell.angle_alpha   90.00
_cell.angle_beta   90.00
_cell.angle_gamma   90.00
#
_symmetry.space_group_name_H-M   'P 1'
#
loop_
_entity.id
_entity.type
_entity.pdbx_description
1 polymer ?
#
loop_
_entity_poly.entity_id
_entity_poly.type
_entity_poly.pdbx_seq_one_letter_code
_entity_poly.pdbx_strand_id
1 'polypeptide(L)'
;MTQDLRNELEIALTNHNKKFEQLTQQAVNCEKEEEKELLFQKRWQFIHDYAQFLNDFVLNHKEMLNPTVTVLFDLVPNTVWNRMSEKSERIITIINQQYKQNKFNR
;
A
#
# COMPACT_ATOMS: atom_id res chain seq x y z
N MET A 1 6.56 -21.70 -1.52
CA MET A 1 7.23 -20.52 -0.93
C MET A 1 6.74 -19.22 -1.50
N THR A 2 6.70 -19.02 -2.84
CA THR A 2 6.17 -17.80 -3.46
C THR A 2 4.70 -17.55 -3.12
N GLN A 3 3.90 -18.60 -3.00
CA GLN A 3 2.49 -18.50 -2.67
C GLN A 3 2.27 -18.06 -1.22
N ASP A 4 3.16 -18.48 -0.31
CA ASP A 4 3.10 -18.06 1.09
C ASP A 4 3.36 -16.57 1.24
N LEU A 5 4.35 -16.04 0.51
CA LEU A 5 4.66 -14.62 0.52
C LEU A 5 3.48 -13.81 -0.04
N ARG A 6 2.88 -14.29 -1.12
CA ARG A 6 1.69 -13.65 -1.70
C ARG A 6 0.53 -13.62 -0.70
N ASN A 7 0.29 -14.73 -0.02
CA ASN A 7 -0.78 -14.82 0.98
C ASN A 7 -0.51 -13.91 2.17
N GLU A 8 0.73 -13.86 2.65
CA GLU A 8 1.13 -12.96 3.73
C GLU A 8 0.91 -11.50 3.34
N LEU A 9 1.30 -11.13 2.12
CA LEU A 9 1.08 -9.78 1.62
C LEU A 9 -0.41 -9.46 1.53
N GLU A 10 -1.21 -10.38 0.99
CA GLU A 10 -2.66 -10.19 0.87
C GLU A 10 -3.32 -9.98 2.23
N ILE A 11 -2.96 -10.76 3.22
CA ILE A 11 -3.45 -10.61 4.59
C ILE A 11 -3.03 -9.26 5.18
N ALA A 12 -1.76 -8.90 5.02
CA ALA A 12 -1.23 -7.63 5.53
C ALA A 12 -1.94 -6.43 4.87
N LEU A 13 -2.13 -6.46 3.56
CA LEU A 13 -2.82 -5.38 2.84
C LEU A 13 -4.29 -5.29 3.21
N THR A 14 -4.96 -6.42 3.39
CA THR A 14 -6.36 -6.45 3.83
C THR A 14 -6.50 -5.79 5.19
N ASN A 15 -5.59 -6.09 6.13
CA ASN A 15 -5.60 -5.50 7.46
C ASN A 15 -5.29 -4.01 7.42
N HIS A 16 -4.32 -3.60 6.61
CA HIS A 16 -3.99 -2.18 6.42
C HIS A 16 -5.17 -1.41 5.82
N ASN A 17 -5.82 -1.98 4.82
CA ASN A 17 -6.97 -1.34 4.17
C ASN A 17 -8.15 -1.18 5.12
N LYS A 18 -8.38 -2.17 5.96
CA LYS A 18 -9.42 -2.10 6.98
C LYS A 18 -9.16 -0.96 7.97
N LYS A 19 -7.93 -0.84 8.44
CA LYS A 19 -7.51 0.25 9.33
C LYS A 19 -7.63 1.61 8.64
N PHE A 20 -7.21 1.70 7.39
CA PHE A 20 -7.31 2.91 6.58
C PHE A 20 -8.78 3.36 6.46
N GLU A 21 -9.67 2.41 6.15
CA GLU A 21 -11.10 2.70 6.03
C GLU A 21 -11.70 3.17 7.35
N GLN A 22 -11.34 2.52 8.46
CA GLN A 22 -11.80 2.91 9.79
C GLN A 22 -11.38 4.35 10.13
N LEU A 23 -10.12 4.70 9.89
CA LEU A 23 -9.61 6.06 10.12
C LEU A 23 -10.32 7.09 9.25
N THR A 24 -10.57 6.75 7.99
CA THR A 24 -11.29 7.63 7.07
C THR A 24 -12.72 7.88 7.56
N GLN A 25 -13.43 6.83 7.96
CA GLN A 25 -14.81 6.96 8.47
C GLN A 25 -14.87 7.76 9.76
N GLN A 26 -13.94 7.55 10.67
CA GLN A 26 -13.86 8.31 11.92
C GLN A 26 -13.67 9.80 11.62
N ALA A 27 -12.75 10.13 10.70
CA ALA A 27 -12.47 11.52 10.36
C ALA A 27 -13.66 12.19 9.65
N VAL A 28 -14.27 11.50 8.70
CA VAL A 28 -15.41 12.04 7.92
C VAL A 28 -16.62 12.24 8.81
N ASN A 29 -16.88 11.33 9.76
CA ASN A 29 -18.07 11.38 10.61
C ASN A 29 -17.91 12.25 11.87
N CYS A 30 -16.72 12.78 12.12
CA CYS A 30 -16.45 13.61 13.28
C CYS A 30 -17.07 15.01 13.07
N GLU A 31 -17.86 15.48 14.03
CA GLU A 31 -18.55 16.77 13.96
C GLU A 31 -17.71 17.92 14.53
N LYS A 32 -16.78 17.60 15.47
CA LYS A 32 -15.94 18.63 16.10
C LYS A 32 -14.70 18.89 15.25
N GLU A 33 -14.53 20.15 14.84
CA GLU A 33 -13.45 20.56 13.94
C GLU A 33 -12.04 20.18 14.45
N GLU A 34 -11.78 20.44 15.74
CA GLU A 34 -10.47 20.14 16.32
C GLU A 34 -10.16 18.65 16.33
N GLU A 35 -11.14 17.84 16.69
CA GLU A 35 -11.01 16.38 16.70
C GLU A 35 -10.89 15.82 15.28
N LYS A 36 -11.65 16.39 14.36
CA LYS A 36 -11.62 16.02 12.95
C LYS A 36 -10.24 16.25 12.35
N GLU A 37 -9.62 17.39 12.65
CA GLU A 37 -8.27 17.69 12.19
C GLU A 37 -7.24 16.68 12.71
N LEU A 38 -7.34 16.33 14.00
CA LEU A 38 -6.46 15.32 14.60
C LEU A 38 -6.66 13.95 13.95
N LEU A 39 -7.89 13.57 13.62
CA LEU A 39 -8.18 12.31 12.95
C LEU A 39 -7.63 12.28 11.53
N PHE A 40 -7.70 13.38 10.79
CA PHE A 40 -7.08 13.48 9.48
C PHE A 40 -5.56 13.42 9.55
N GLN A 41 -4.94 13.98 10.59
CA GLN A 41 -3.50 13.87 10.83
C GLN A 41 -3.11 12.41 11.10
N LYS A 42 -3.87 11.69 11.91
CA LYS A 42 -3.66 10.26 12.16
C LYS A 42 -3.79 9.44 10.87
N ARG A 43 -4.79 9.75 10.07
CA ARG A 43 -5.00 9.11 8.77
C ARG A 43 -3.81 9.35 7.84
N TRP A 44 -3.32 10.58 7.78
CA TRP A 44 -2.16 10.95 6.98
C TRP A 44 -0.91 10.19 7.42
N GLN A 45 -0.68 10.12 8.74
CA GLN A 45 0.44 9.36 9.29
C GLN A 45 0.34 7.88 8.93
N PHE A 46 -0.86 7.32 8.99
CA PHE A 46 -1.09 5.93 8.62
C PHE A 46 -0.80 5.68 7.13
N ILE A 47 -1.19 6.59 6.25
CA ILE A 47 -0.87 6.51 4.82
C ILE A 47 0.65 6.49 4.62
N HIS A 48 1.36 7.35 5.34
CA HIS A 48 2.81 7.42 5.30
C HIS A 48 3.45 6.09 5.75
N ASP A 49 2.98 5.53 6.84
CA ASP A 49 3.49 4.26 7.39
C ASP A 49 3.17 3.09 6.45
N TYR A 50 2.01 3.09 5.85
CA TYR A 50 1.59 2.09 4.87
C TYR A 50 2.50 2.13 3.63
N ALA A 51 2.74 3.32 3.10
CA ALA A 51 3.64 3.49 1.96
C ALA A 51 5.07 3.04 2.30
N GLN A 52 5.55 3.33 3.50
CA GLN A 52 6.86 2.88 3.96
C GLN A 52 6.94 1.36 4.07
N PHE A 53 5.90 0.74 4.60
CA PHE A 53 5.80 -0.73 4.67
C PHE A 53 5.94 -1.35 3.28
N LEU A 54 5.24 -0.80 2.29
CA LEU A 54 5.28 -1.31 0.92
C LEU A 54 6.63 -1.07 0.24
N ASN A 55 7.24 0.10 0.46
CA ASN A 55 8.57 0.38 -0.05
C ASN A 55 9.60 -0.63 0.49
N ASP A 56 9.54 -0.90 1.79
CA ASP A 56 10.41 -1.88 2.44
C ASP A 56 10.16 -3.29 1.92
N PHE A 57 8.89 -3.65 1.74
CA PHE A 57 8.51 -4.95 1.17
C PHE A 57 9.11 -5.14 -0.22
N VAL A 58 8.97 -4.14 -1.10
CA VAL A 58 9.51 -4.23 -2.46
C VAL A 58 11.02 -4.36 -2.46
N LEU A 59 11.71 -3.57 -1.61
CA LEU A 59 13.16 -3.62 -1.51
C LEU A 59 13.67 -4.95 -0.96
N ASN A 60 12.96 -5.54 -0.01
CA ASN A 60 13.36 -6.78 0.63
C ASN A 60 13.03 -8.03 -0.21
N HIS A 61 12.12 -7.92 -1.16
CA HIS A 61 11.62 -9.06 -1.93
C HIS A 61 11.70 -8.84 -3.45
N LYS A 62 12.73 -8.14 -3.93
CA LYS A 62 12.88 -7.80 -5.35
C LYS A 62 12.81 -9.02 -6.26
N GLU A 63 13.44 -10.13 -5.87
CA GLU A 63 13.50 -11.35 -6.66
C GLU A 63 12.17 -12.09 -6.71
N MET A 64 11.33 -11.89 -5.69
CA MET A 64 10.05 -12.59 -5.55
C MET A 64 8.86 -11.66 -5.78
N LEU A 65 9.11 -10.48 -6.35
CA LEU A 65 8.06 -9.47 -6.54
C LEU A 65 7.03 -9.90 -7.58
N ASN A 66 7.47 -10.61 -8.62
CA ASN A 66 6.62 -10.99 -9.75
C ASN A 66 5.30 -11.67 -9.31
N PRO A 67 5.33 -12.72 -8.45
CA PRO A 67 4.07 -13.35 -8.02
C PRO A 67 3.16 -12.46 -7.17
N THR A 68 3.72 -11.41 -6.54
CA THR A 68 2.99 -10.53 -5.62
C THR A 68 2.50 -9.23 -6.27
N VAL A 69 2.99 -8.90 -7.48
CA VAL A 69 2.72 -7.61 -8.10
C VAL A 69 1.23 -7.40 -8.38
N THR A 70 0.51 -8.44 -8.76
CA THR A 70 -0.95 -8.36 -8.99
C THR A 70 -1.70 -8.02 -7.71
N VAL A 71 -1.27 -8.58 -6.59
CA VAL A 71 -1.86 -8.29 -5.27
C VAL A 71 -1.67 -6.81 -4.94
N LEU A 72 -0.48 -6.26 -5.21
CA LEU A 72 -0.21 -4.83 -4.99
C LEU A 72 -1.16 -3.96 -5.82
N PHE A 73 -1.32 -4.26 -7.12
CA PHE A 73 -2.19 -3.48 -7.98
C PHE A 73 -3.67 -3.61 -7.61
N ASP A 74 -4.09 -4.79 -7.14
CA ASP A 74 -5.50 -5.03 -6.80
C ASP A 74 -5.90 -4.42 -5.45
N LEU A 75 -5.02 -4.42 -4.48
CA LEU A 75 -5.37 -4.11 -3.09
C LEU A 75 -4.87 -2.76 -2.58
N VAL A 76 -3.78 -2.20 -3.14
CA VAL A 76 -3.22 -0.96 -2.62
C VAL A 76 -4.07 0.23 -3.07
N PRO A 77 -4.60 1.06 -2.15
CA PRO A 77 -5.39 2.24 -2.51
C PRO A 77 -4.57 3.27 -3.27
N ASN A 78 -5.22 4.02 -4.15
CA ASN A 78 -4.58 5.06 -4.95
C ASN A 78 -3.87 6.12 -4.10
N THR A 79 -4.45 6.47 -2.95
CA THR A 79 -3.85 7.43 -2.02
C THR A 79 -2.48 6.94 -1.54
N VAL A 80 -2.36 5.64 -1.27
CA VAL A 80 -1.09 5.01 -0.85
C VAL A 80 -0.11 4.96 -2.01
N TRP A 81 -0.57 4.62 -3.23
CA TRP A 81 0.25 4.65 -4.43
C TRP A 81 0.87 6.02 -4.67
N ASN A 82 0.06 7.08 -4.53
CA ASN A 82 0.53 8.45 -4.70
C ASN A 82 1.62 8.79 -3.67
N ARG A 83 1.45 8.37 -2.43
CA ARG A 83 2.44 8.60 -1.38
C ARG A 83 3.73 7.82 -1.63
N MET A 84 3.63 6.57 -2.10
CA MET A 84 4.79 5.77 -2.48
C MET A 84 5.59 6.45 -3.59
N SER A 85 4.88 6.96 -4.61
CA SER A 85 5.47 7.65 -5.75
C SER A 85 6.22 8.92 -5.32
N GLU A 86 5.64 9.69 -4.40
CA GLU A 86 6.27 10.89 -3.85
C GLU A 86 7.55 10.57 -3.09
N LYS A 87 7.59 9.42 -2.41
CA LYS A 87 8.76 9.00 -1.63
C LYS A 87 9.86 8.41 -2.49
N SER A 88 9.51 7.62 -3.51
CA SER A 88 10.50 6.91 -4.30
C SER A 88 9.95 6.50 -5.67
N GLU A 89 10.34 7.24 -6.69
CA GLU A 89 10.05 6.86 -8.07
C GLU A 89 10.69 5.52 -8.44
N ARG A 90 11.84 5.21 -7.84
CA ARG A 90 12.55 3.95 -8.08
C ARG A 90 11.69 2.74 -7.73
N ILE A 91 10.99 2.80 -6.59
CA ILE A 91 10.10 1.72 -6.14
C ILE A 91 8.97 1.50 -7.15
N ILE A 92 8.35 2.59 -7.59
CA ILE A 92 7.26 2.52 -8.59
C ILE A 92 7.79 1.95 -9.92
N THR A 93 8.98 2.35 -10.33
CA THR A 93 9.61 1.82 -11.54
C THR A 93 9.83 0.31 -11.46
N ILE A 94 10.33 -0.18 -10.33
CA ILE A 94 10.54 -1.61 -10.10
C ILE A 94 9.22 -2.37 -10.20
N ILE A 95 8.19 -1.88 -9.56
CA ILE A 95 6.86 -2.51 -9.57
C ILE A 95 6.29 -2.56 -10.99
N ASN A 96 6.38 -1.45 -11.72
CA ASN A 96 5.86 -1.38 -13.09
C ASN A 96 6.61 -2.31 -14.05
N GLN A 97 7.92 -2.43 -13.89
CA GLN A 97 8.72 -3.36 -14.69
C GLN A 97 8.31 -4.80 -14.45
N GLN A 98 8.11 -5.18 -13.20
CA GLN A 98 7.67 -6.54 -12.85
C GLN A 98 6.25 -6.82 -13.35
N TYR A 99 5.37 -5.84 -13.28
CA TYR A 99 4.02 -5.98 -13.82
C TYR A 99 4.03 -6.21 -15.33
N LYS A 100 4.84 -5.45 -16.06
CA LYS A 100 4.98 -5.61 -17.51
C LYS A 100 5.52 -6.99 -17.87
N GLN A 101 6.55 -7.46 -17.17
CA GLN A 101 7.11 -8.78 -17.38
C GLN A 101 6.06 -9.88 -17.15
N ASN A 102 5.30 -9.76 -16.07
CA ASN A 102 4.25 -10.71 -15.74
C ASN A 102 3.18 -10.75 -16.85
N LYS A 103 2.80 -9.58 -17.38
CA LYS A 103 1.79 -9.45 -18.42
C LYS A 103 2.28 -10.07 -19.75
N PHE A 104 3.56 -9.89 -20.10
CA PHE A 104 4.10 -10.38 -21.37
C PHE A 104 4.46 -11.86 -21.34
N ASN A 105 4.67 -12.44 -20.16
CA ASN A 105 5.05 -13.84 -20.00
C ASN A 105 3.85 -14.79 -19.86
N ARG A 106 2.68 -14.27 -20.11
CA ARG A 106 1.47 -15.11 -20.19
C ARG A 106 1.33 -15.61 -21.65
#